data_fbbead3de797794d9e94ec1f5d82c6eb
#
_entry.id   fbbead3de797794d9e94ec1f5d82c6eb
#
_cell.length_a   1.000
_cell.length_b   1.000
_cell.length_c   1.000
_cell.angle_alpha   90.00
_cell.angle_beta   90.00
_cell.angle_gamma   90.00
#
_symmetry.space_group_name_H-M   'P 1'
#
loop_
_entity.id
_entity.type
_entity.pdbx_description
1 polymer ?
#
loop_
_entity_poly.entity_id
_entity_poly.type
_entity_poly.pdbx_seq_one_letter_code
_entity_poly.pdbx_strand_id
1 'polypeptide(L)'
;MADSDVKLGERVIDRRMILSPGDPVFDPRFRPSIETAIPWLLCYRDSWLVPYASVPFDHHKGVGEQNLFRCLFGRDALIIADFLGSRVPGLNQGVIGALAENQGESFNSQSEEERGRIPHEVRDQSDLRAIEISETNGWKFPYYGSVDATLLWLKSLAKETHDDPGILDLKVNSKSLAERAALATQWIVYRLETPSGLIESARSNPAGIKNQVWKDSGDSYMHSDGRVAGIGSLASIETCGELFDALKAAIRIQSLRPYVDWPMGPQELDNLAETIRERLINLMWLGDRFAMATERDATGTQTPLDSQASNQARLLDSAIFDGPEWNTYSRAIAEAITDTQLLGPAGLRTLSRNHPSYRPGGSHTGSAWPFDGMFAGRGLLRHGFTQKANALIGATVGAIESIGGFPELMRSDAPLYGWVTSEVIDIEGAADGFGNGFNRICQPPQMIQGWTVAAYAWAKDHRQSWNRW
;
A
#
# COMPACT_ATOMS: atom_id res chain seq x y z
N MET A 1 29.95 12.70 -14.11
CA MET A 1 29.66 12.76 -12.67
C MET A 1 30.09 11.42 -12.08
N ALA A 2 30.87 11.44 -11.02
CA ALA A 2 31.39 10.19 -10.43
C ALA A 2 30.22 9.34 -9.92
N ASP A 3 30.26 8.04 -10.22
CA ASP A 3 29.35 7.03 -9.65
C ASP A 3 29.45 7.11 -8.13
N SER A 4 28.46 7.73 -7.49
CA SER A 4 28.39 7.78 -6.03
C SER A 4 27.80 6.45 -5.54
N ASP A 5 28.52 5.79 -4.65
CA ASP A 5 28.07 4.56 -4.02
C ASP A 5 26.87 4.81 -3.11
N VAL A 6 25.91 3.86 -3.11
CA VAL A 6 24.77 3.84 -2.21
C VAL A 6 25.17 3.13 -0.93
N LYS A 7 24.92 3.73 0.23
CA LYS A 7 25.19 3.11 1.52
C LYS A 7 24.00 2.32 2.01
N LEU A 8 24.24 1.07 2.37
CA LEU A 8 23.29 0.21 3.07
C LEU A 8 23.86 -0.12 4.45
N GLY A 9 23.45 0.61 5.47
CA GLY A 9 24.10 0.58 6.76
C GLY A 9 25.56 1.03 6.64
N GLU A 10 26.50 0.22 7.10
CA GLU A 10 27.95 0.47 6.95
C GLU A 10 28.53 0.00 5.60
N ARG A 11 27.72 -0.64 4.75
CA ARG A 11 28.15 -1.14 3.45
C ARG A 11 27.92 -0.10 2.35
N VAL A 12 28.93 0.16 1.59
CA VAL A 12 28.84 0.96 0.37
C VAL A 12 28.40 0.05 -0.76
N ILE A 13 27.28 0.39 -1.41
CA ILE A 13 26.77 -0.36 -2.56
C ILE A 13 27.10 0.41 -3.81
N ASP A 14 27.86 -0.23 -4.70
CA ASP A 14 28.15 0.32 -6.02
C ASP A 14 26.84 0.47 -6.82
N ARG A 15 26.57 1.67 -7.34
CA ARG A 15 25.43 1.95 -8.21
C ARG A 15 25.28 0.96 -9.39
N ARG A 16 26.40 0.40 -9.84
CA ARG A 16 26.42 -0.61 -10.90
C ARG A 16 25.78 -1.94 -10.49
N MET A 17 25.58 -2.16 -9.18
CA MET A 17 24.84 -3.32 -8.67
C MET A 17 23.31 -3.12 -8.70
N ILE A 18 22.84 -1.94 -9.06
CA ILE A 18 21.42 -1.72 -9.35
C ILE A 18 21.18 -2.25 -10.76
N LEU A 19 20.61 -3.46 -10.82
CA LEU A 19 20.59 -4.26 -12.03
C LEU A 19 19.78 -3.64 -13.18
N SER A 20 20.30 -3.81 -14.38
CA SER A 20 19.53 -3.57 -15.60
C SER A 20 18.64 -4.78 -15.94
N PRO A 21 17.50 -4.59 -16.63
CA PRO A 21 16.69 -5.69 -17.14
C PRO A 21 17.55 -6.64 -18.01
N GLY A 22 17.42 -7.94 -17.78
CA GLY A 22 18.16 -8.96 -18.55
C GLY A 22 19.46 -9.44 -17.92
N ASP A 23 19.74 -9.06 -16.68
CA ASP A 23 20.92 -9.55 -15.96
C ASP A 23 20.79 -11.06 -15.62
N PRO A 24 21.81 -11.90 -15.92
CA PRO A 24 21.74 -13.36 -15.75
C PRO A 24 21.57 -13.85 -14.32
N VAL A 25 21.58 -12.95 -13.35
CA VAL A 25 21.35 -13.26 -11.93
C VAL A 25 19.91 -13.72 -11.64
N PHE A 26 18.97 -13.54 -12.56
CA PHE A 26 17.55 -13.88 -12.41
C PHE A 26 17.22 -15.33 -12.82
N ASP A 27 18.06 -16.27 -12.51
CA ASP A 27 17.69 -17.69 -12.57
C ASP A 27 16.58 -17.97 -11.55
N PRO A 28 15.45 -18.60 -11.95
CA PRO A 28 14.37 -19.00 -11.04
C PRO A 28 14.82 -19.87 -9.87
N ARG A 29 15.98 -20.49 -9.98
CA ARG A 29 16.61 -21.27 -8.90
C ARG A 29 17.37 -20.40 -7.91
N PHE A 30 17.60 -19.14 -8.21
CA PHE A 30 18.32 -18.23 -7.35
C PHE A 30 17.47 -17.87 -6.12
N ARG A 31 18.08 -17.99 -4.94
CA ARG A 31 17.45 -17.70 -3.64
C ARG A 31 18.13 -16.47 -3.03
N PRO A 32 17.65 -15.25 -3.36
CA PRO A 32 18.28 -14.03 -2.86
C PRO A 32 18.13 -13.92 -1.33
N SER A 33 19.18 -13.46 -0.67
CA SER A 33 19.09 -12.97 0.70
C SER A 33 18.52 -11.54 0.72
N ILE A 34 18.15 -11.04 1.90
CA ILE A 34 17.72 -9.64 2.07
C ILE A 34 18.81 -8.68 1.57
N GLU A 35 20.06 -8.97 1.96
CA GLU A 35 21.22 -8.16 1.61
C GLU A 35 21.48 -8.10 0.12
N THR A 36 21.05 -9.12 -0.62
CA THR A 36 21.12 -9.15 -2.09
C THR A 36 19.91 -8.47 -2.72
N ALA A 37 18.72 -8.71 -2.19
CA ALA A 37 17.48 -8.24 -2.80
C ALA A 37 17.30 -6.71 -2.64
N ILE A 38 17.66 -6.13 -1.50
CA ILE A 38 17.51 -4.69 -1.26
C ILE A 38 18.25 -3.84 -2.30
N PRO A 39 19.56 -4.06 -2.60
CA PRO A 39 20.25 -3.29 -3.64
C PRO A 39 19.59 -3.34 -5.02
N TRP A 40 18.98 -4.47 -5.38
CA TRP A 40 18.31 -4.63 -6.66
C TRP A 40 17.02 -3.83 -6.80
N LEU A 41 16.39 -3.52 -5.66
CA LEU A 41 15.19 -2.69 -5.62
C LEU A 41 15.49 -1.21 -5.66
N LEU A 42 16.72 -0.77 -5.28
CA LEU A 42 17.03 0.63 -5.12
C LEU A 42 17.50 1.26 -6.43
N CYS A 43 17.05 2.49 -6.66
CA CYS A 43 17.54 3.32 -7.76
C CYS A 43 17.62 4.79 -7.35
N TYR A 44 18.32 5.57 -8.16
CA TYR A 44 18.24 7.02 -8.09
C TYR A 44 17.33 7.51 -9.20
N ARG A 45 16.29 8.26 -8.80
CA ARG A 45 15.49 9.07 -9.71
C ARG A 45 15.90 10.51 -9.47
N ASP A 46 16.59 11.08 -10.48
CA ASP A 46 17.30 12.36 -10.34
C ASP A 46 18.26 12.32 -9.13
N SER A 47 17.99 13.09 -8.07
CA SER A 47 18.80 13.10 -6.84
C SER A 47 18.22 12.24 -5.71
N TRP A 48 17.06 11.62 -5.90
CA TRP A 48 16.32 10.92 -4.86
C TRP A 48 16.58 9.40 -4.88
N LEU A 49 16.96 8.83 -3.74
CA LEU A 49 17.02 7.40 -3.57
C LEU A 49 15.60 6.86 -3.39
N VAL A 50 15.15 5.99 -4.29
CA VAL A 50 13.80 5.41 -4.26
C VAL A 50 13.84 3.91 -4.55
N PRO A 51 12.86 3.13 -4.09
CA PRO A 51 12.73 1.74 -4.47
C PRO A 51 11.84 1.59 -5.71
N TYR A 52 12.12 0.58 -6.52
CA TYR A 52 11.14 0.00 -7.42
C TYR A 52 10.15 -0.86 -6.63
N ALA A 53 8.93 -1.01 -7.13
CA ALA A 53 7.97 -1.93 -6.50
C ALA A 53 8.42 -3.39 -6.62
N SER A 54 9.04 -3.76 -7.73
CA SER A 54 9.64 -5.09 -7.90
C SER A 54 10.88 -5.07 -8.78
N VAL A 55 11.69 -6.10 -8.63
CA VAL A 55 12.79 -6.40 -9.56
C VAL A 55 12.21 -7.20 -10.73
N PRO A 56 12.46 -6.81 -11.99
CA PRO A 56 11.98 -7.53 -13.14
C PRO A 56 12.58 -8.95 -13.18
N PHE A 57 11.74 -9.92 -13.53
CA PHE A 57 12.14 -11.30 -13.67
C PHE A 57 11.99 -11.73 -15.11
N ASP A 58 12.99 -12.41 -15.64
CA ASP A 58 13.14 -12.74 -17.07
C ASP A 58 12.23 -13.91 -17.52
N HIS A 59 11.04 -14.06 -16.94
CA HIS A 59 10.11 -15.11 -17.34
C HIS A 59 9.17 -14.74 -18.48
N HIS A 60 9.07 -13.46 -18.82
CA HIS A 60 8.16 -12.98 -19.85
C HIS A 60 8.93 -12.34 -20.99
N LYS A 61 8.78 -12.90 -22.17
CA LYS A 61 9.52 -12.52 -23.39
C LYS A 61 9.04 -11.22 -24.06
N GLY A 62 8.19 -10.43 -23.40
CA GLY A 62 7.72 -9.15 -23.92
C GLY A 62 8.53 -7.98 -23.36
N VAL A 63 8.96 -7.06 -24.21
CA VAL A 63 9.75 -5.88 -23.80
C VAL A 63 8.95 -4.97 -22.83
N GLY A 64 7.62 -4.93 -22.96
CA GLY A 64 6.74 -4.17 -22.06
C GLY A 64 6.57 -4.80 -20.68
N GLU A 65 6.60 -6.11 -20.58
CA GLU A 65 6.35 -6.85 -19.34
C GLU A 65 7.53 -6.79 -18.35
N GLN A 66 8.75 -6.69 -18.86
CA GLN A 66 9.96 -6.64 -18.04
C GLN A 66 10.03 -5.41 -17.12
N ASN A 67 9.38 -4.32 -17.48
CA ASN A 67 9.41 -3.06 -16.73
C ASN A 67 8.10 -2.73 -16.01
N LEU A 68 7.15 -3.67 -15.95
CA LEU A 68 5.80 -3.43 -15.46
C LEU A 68 5.78 -2.74 -14.08
N PHE A 69 6.59 -3.19 -13.14
CA PHE A 69 6.68 -2.62 -11.78
C PHE A 69 8.02 -1.95 -11.49
N ARG A 70 8.82 -1.67 -12.54
CA ARG A 70 10.09 -0.98 -12.42
C ARG A 70 9.92 0.53 -12.58
N CYS A 71 9.12 1.11 -11.73
CA CYS A 71 8.91 2.55 -11.67
C CYS A 71 8.66 2.98 -10.22
N LEU A 72 8.52 4.27 -9.99
CA LEU A 72 8.15 4.79 -8.68
C LEU A 72 6.63 4.69 -8.50
N PHE A 73 6.20 3.76 -7.65
CA PHE A 73 4.83 3.70 -7.15
C PHE A 73 4.73 4.42 -5.80
N GLY A 74 3.75 5.32 -5.66
CA GLY A 74 3.60 6.11 -4.44
C GLY A 74 3.36 5.25 -3.20
N ARG A 75 2.34 4.39 -3.23
CA ARG A 75 2.02 3.47 -2.14
C ARG A 75 3.17 2.53 -1.79
N ASP A 76 3.67 1.84 -2.82
CA ASP A 76 4.69 0.80 -2.66
C ASP A 76 5.98 1.37 -2.08
N ALA A 77 6.47 2.49 -2.63
CA ALA A 77 7.69 3.12 -2.17
C ALA A 77 7.60 3.58 -0.71
N LEU A 78 6.45 4.15 -0.30
CA LEU A 78 6.20 4.59 1.07
C LEU A 78 6.15 3.41 2.04
N ILE A 79 5.49 2.30 1.66
CA ILE A 79 5.44 1.07 2.46
C ILE A 79 6.82 0.43 2.56
N ILE A 80 7.56 0.33 1.45
CA ILE A 80 8.92 -0.21 1.43
C ILE A 80 9.84 0.61 2.36
N ALA A 81 9.79 1.94 2.26
CA ALA A 81 10.58 2.83 3.10
C ALA A 81 10.20 2.72 4.59
N ASP A 82 8.91 2.57 4.90
CA ASP A 82 8.45 2.40 6.29
C ASP A 82 8.97 1.12 6.93
N PHE A 83 8.91 -0.02 6.22
CA PHE A 83 9.39 -1.31 6.74
C PHE A 83 10.91 -1.46 6.72
N LEU A 84 11.62 -0.91 5.73
CA LEU A 84 13.09 -0.97 5.70
C LEU A 84 13.72 -0.10 6.79
N GLY A 85 13.08 1.02 7.14
CA GLY A 85 13.51 1.89 8.22
C GLY A 85 15.01 2.24 8.13
N SER A 86 15.73 2.02 9.24
CA SER A 86 17.16 2.34 9.34
C SER A 86 18.09 1.45 8.51
N ARG A 87 17.59 0.36 7.92
CA ARG A 87 18.43 -0.51 7.05
C ARG A 87 18.93 0.22 5.81
N VAL A 88 18.18 1.20 5.32
CA VAL A 88 18.55 2.00 4.14
C VAL A 88 18.46 3.48 4.51
N PRO A 89 19.53 4.04 5.09
CA PRO A 89 19.57 5.47 5.46
C PRO A 89 19.24 6.38 4.27
N GLY A 90 18.39 7.37 4.48
CA GLY A 90 17.98 8.32 3.47
C GLY A 90 16.89 7.84 2.50
N LEU A 91 16.48 6.56 2.57
CA LEU A 91 15.43 6.04 1.67
C LEU A 91 14.10 6.76 1.88
N ASN A 92 13.67 6.94 3.15
CA ASN A 92 12.42 7.62 3.45
C ASN A 92 12.41 9.07 2.94
N GLN A 93 13.52 9.81 3.18
CA GLN A 93 13.68 11.18 2.67
C GLN A 93 13.66 11.22 1.13
N GLY A 94 14.34 10.25 0.49
CA GLY A 94 14.34 10.11 -0.96
C GLY A 94 12.95 9.88 -1.54
N VAL A 95 12.18 8.98 -0.94
CA VAL A 95 10.80 8.68 -1.36
C VAL A 95 9.89 9.90 -1.15
N ILE A 96 9.98 10.56 0.01
CA ILE A 96 9.22 11.79 0.30
C ILE A 96 9.52 12.87 -0.75
N GLY A 97 10.80 13.12 -1.05
CA GLY A 97 11.23 14.12 -2.02
C GLY A 97 10.76 13.81 -3.43
N ALA A 98 11.00 12.58 -3.92
CA ALA A 98 10.61 12.16 -5.26
C ALA A 98 9.10 12.24 -5.51
N LEU A 99 8.30 11.87 -4.50
CA LEU A 99 6.84 11.99 -4.59
C LEU A 99 6.38 13.44 -4.51
N ALA A 100 7.02 14.26 -3.68
CA ALA A 100 6.75 15.70 -3.60
C ALA A 100 7.03 16.43 -4.91
N GLU A 101 8.06 16.04 -5.68
CA GLU A 101 8.34 16.60 -7.01
C GLU A 101 7.17 16.40 -7.99
N ASN A 102 6.45 15.32 -7.81
CA ASN A 102 5.35 14.90 -8.67
C ASN A 102 3.98 15.13 -8.03
N GLN A 103 3.88 15.93 -6.96
CA GLN A 103 2.59 16.26 -6.35
C GLN A 103 1.70 17.03 -7.34
N GLY A 104 0.43 16.63 -7.45
CA GLY A 104 -0.54 17.24 -8.36
C GLY A 104 -0.71 18.74 -8.12
N GLU A 105 -0.73 19.51 -9.20
CA GLU A 105 -0.88 20.97 -9.18
C GLU A 105 -2.17 21.44 -9.85
N SER A 106 -2.81 20.58 -10.65
CA SER A 106 -3.99 20.89 -11.44
C SER A 106 -5.02 19.75 -11.37
N PHE A 107 -6.13 19.89 -12.11
CA PHE A 107 -7.08 18.83 -12.36
C PHE A 107 -6.89 18.28 -13.77
N ASN A 108 -6.72 16.96 -13.87
CA ASN A 108 -6.62 16.27 -15.15
C ASN A 108 -7.22 14.86 -15.05
N SER A 109 -8.36 14.65 -15.69
CA SER A 109 -9.08 13.37 -15.64
C SER A 109 -8.32 12.20 -16.27
N GLN A 110 -7.44 12.42 -17.25
CA GLN A 110 -6.68 11.34 -17.90
C GLN A 110 -5.58 10.78 -16.99
N SER A 111 -4.99 11.61 -16.15
CA SER A 111 -4.00 11.21 -15.15
C SER A 111 -4.61 11.00 -13.75
N GLU A 112 -5.89 11.28 -13.55
CA GLU A 112 -6.52 11.34 -12.22
C GLU A 112 -5.86 12.38 -11.30
N GLU A 113 -5.20 13.40 -11.87
CA GLU A 113 -4.53 14.45 -11.12
C GLU A 113 -5.55 15.36 -10.43
N GLU A 114 -5.27 15.64 -9.17
CA GLU A 114 -5.95 16.65 -8.36
C GLU A 114 -4.90 17.44 -7.58
N ARG A 115 -5.14 18.72 -7.36
CA ARG A 115 -4.18 19.58 -6.65
C ARG A 115 -3.92 19.06 -5.24
N GLY A 116 -2.63 18.85 -4.91
CA GLY A 116 -2.20 18.32 -3.62
C GLY A 116 -2.12 16.81 -3.52
N ARG A 117 -2.66 16.07 -4.48
CA ARG A 117 -2.64 14.60 -4.53
C ARG A 117 -1.23 14.09 -4.82
N ILE A 118 -0.81 13.01 -4.17
CA ILE A 118 0.43 12.28 -4.44
C ILE A 118 0.17 11.22 -5.50
N PRO A 119 1.09 11.04 -6.48
CA PRO A 119 0.86 10.10 -7.57
C PRO A 119 0.86 8.65 -7.10
N HIS A 120 0.07 7.85 -7.81
CA HIS A 120 0.10 6.40 -7.72
C HIS A 120 1.32 5.82 -8.43
N GLU A 121 1.61 6.32 -9.64
CA GLU A 121 2.64 5.77 -10.51
C GLU A 121 3.34 6.89 -11.31
N VAL A 122 4.68 6.91 -11.23
CA VAL A 122 5.52 7.90 -11.93
C VAL A 122 6.43 7.18 -12.91
N ARG A 123 6.16 7.37 -14.21
CA ARG A 123 6.96 6.83 -15.32
C ARG A 123 7.51 7.91 -16.19
N ASP A 124 8.65 7.66 -16.83
CA ASP A 124 9.13 8.50 -17.91
C ASP A 124 8.23 8.36 -19.15
N GLN A 125 8.10 9.46 -19.90
CA GLN A 125 7.34 9.43 -21.16
C GLN A 125 7.94 8.51 -22.23
N SER A 126 9.23 8.20 -22.12
CA SER A 126 9.95 7.25 -22.98
C SER A 126 9.85 5.80 -22.51
N ASP A 127 9.23 5.53 -21.35
CA ASP A 127 8.99 4.19 -20.85
C ASP A 127 7.99 3.48 -21.76
N LEU A 128 8.38 2.33 -22.32
CA LEU A 128 7.54 1.56 -23.25
C LEU A 128 6.20 1.16 -22.61
N ARG A 129 6.19 0.87 -21.31
CA ARG A 129 4.95 0.57 -20.60
C ARG A 129 4.06 1.81 -20.44
N ALA A 130 4.64 2.99 -20.21
CA ALA A 130 3.89 4.23 -20.19
C ALA A 130 3.25 4.52 -21.54
N ILE A 131 3.98 4.30 -22.63
CA ILE A 131 3.46 4.45 -24.00
C ILE A 131 2.30 3.50 -24.24
N GLU A 132 2.50 2.20 -23.96
CA GLU A 132 1.47 1.17 -24.13
C GLU A 132 0.18 1.49 -23.34
N ILE A 133 0.30 1.82 -22.05
CA ILE A 133 -0.87 2.18 -21.22
C ILE A 133 -1.53 3.47 -21.71
N SER A 134 -0.75 4.45 -22.16
CA SER A 134 -1.30 5.68 -22.70
C SER A 134 -2.09 5.45 -24.00
N GLU A 135 -1.59 4.57 -24.86
CA GLU A 135 -2.26 4.22 -26.12
C GLU A 135 -3.52 3.36 -25.90
N THR A 136 -3.48 2.43 -24.95
CA THR A 136 -4.59 1.50 -24.70
C THR A 136 -5.67 2.08 -23.81
N ASN A 137 -5.30 2.80 -22.76
CA ASN A 137 -6.21 3.27 -21.71
C ASN A 137 -6.36 4.80 -21.68
N GLY A 138 -5.60 5.52 -22.49
CA GLY A 138 -5.62 6.99 -22.50
C GLY A 138 -5.06 7.61 -21.23
N TRP A 139 -4.24 6.88 -20.44
CA TRP A 139 -3.65 7.43 -19.23
C TRP A 139 -2.54 8.43 -19.55
N LYS A 140 -2.37 9.38 -18.63
CA LYS A 140 -1.19 10.25 -18.58
C LYS A 140 -0.39 9.99 -17.34
N PHE A 141 0.93 10.12 -17.44
CA PHE A 141 1.85 10.00 -16.32
C PHE A 141 2.45 11.38 -15.96
N PRO A 142 2.66 11.66 -14.67
CA PRO A 142 2.35 10.81 -13.51
C PRO A 142 0.86 10.48 -13.42
N TYR A 143 0.52 9.24 -12.99
CA TYR A 143 -0.84 8.79 -12.80
C TYR A 143 -1.21 8.82 -11.31
N TYR A 144 -2.37 9.37 -10.96
CA TYR A 144 -2.73 9.67 -9.56
C TYR A 144 -3.87 8.78 -9.01
N GLY A 145 -4.24 7.73 -9.70
CA GLY A 145 -5.36 6.87 -9.33
C GLY A 145 -5.15 6.02 -8.06
N SER A 146 -4.82 6.67 -6.95
CA SER A 146 -4.65 6.09 -5.62
C SER A 146 -5.05 7.11 -4.57
N VAL A 147 -5.89 6.74 -3.60
CA VAL A 147 -6.28 7.64 -2.50
C VAL A 147 -5.36 7.51 -1.29
N ASP A 148 -4.71 6.36 -1.12
CA ASP A 148 -3.86 6.03 0.02
C ASP A 148 -2.44 6.64 -0.06
N ALA A 149 -1.88 6.83 -1.26
CA ALA A 149 -0.54 7.38 -1.44
C ALA A 149 -0.37 8.75 -0.76
N THR A 150 -1.37 9.63 -0.84
CA THR A 150 -1.34 10.97 -0.20
C THR A 150 -1.33 10.88 1.32
N LEU A 151 -2.14 9.96 1.87
CA LEU A 151 -2.25 9.73 3.31
C LEU A 151 -0.95 9.16 3.87
N LEU A 152 -0.41 8.15 3.20
CA LEU A 152 0.86 7.52 3.56
C LEU A 152 2.04 8.50 3.45
N TRP A 153 2.04 9.39 2.47
CA TRP A 153 3.07 10.40 2.30
C TRP A 153 3.10 11.39 3.48
N LEU A 154 1.95 11.90 3.93
CA LEU A 154 1.87 12.76 5.11
C LEU A 154 2.37 12.05 6.37
N LYS A 155 1.98 10.79 6.57
CA LYS A 155 2.47 9.96 7.68
C LYS A 155 3.99 9.83 7.65
N SER A 156 4.55 9.51 6.48
CA SER A 156 6.00 9.34 6.30
C SER A 156 6.76 10.64 6.56
N LEU A 157 6.26 11.78 6.06
CA LEU A 157 6.85 13.09 6.32
C LEU A 157 6.81 13.44 7.82
N ALA A 158 5.67 13.25 8.48
CA ALA A 158 5.56 13.51 9.93
C ALA A 158 6.49 12.60 10.75
N LYS A 159 6.64 11.33 10.35
CA LYS A 159 7.57 10.39 10.98
C LYS A 159 9.02 10.91 10.88
N GLU A 160 9.44 11.38 9.73
CA GLU A 160 10.78 11.91 9.51
C GLU A 160 11.08 13.13 10.38
N THR A 161 10.07 13.94 10.69
CA THR A 161 10.25 15.12 11.58
C THR A 161 10.60 14.77 13.02
N HIS A 162 10.56 13.52 13.44
CA HIS A 162 11.03 13.09 14.76
C HIS A 162 12.56 13.14 14.85
N ASP A 163 13.22 12.78 13.77
CA ASP A 163 14.68 12.72 13.68
C ASP A 163 15.26 14.02 13.11
N ASP A 164 14.59 14.60 12.10
CA ASP A 164 14.99 15.84 11.45
C ASP A 164 13.78 16.75 11.15
N PRO A 165 13.42 17.67 12.07
CA PRO A 165 12.38 18.67 11.81
C PRO A 165 12.75 19.65 10.68
N GLY A 166 14.04 19.78 10.34
CA GLY A 166 14.53 20.65 9.26
C GLY A 166 14.14 20.17 7.88
N ILE A 167 13.79 18.90 7.71
CA ILE A 167 13.30 18.36 6.44
C ILE A 167 12.10 19.16 5.89
N LEU A 168 11.29 19.77 6.77
CA LEU A 168 10.12 20.55 6.38
C LEU A 168 10.46 21.79 5.56
N ASP A 169 11.69 22.31 5.69
CA ASP A 169 12.17 23.50 4.97
C ASP A 169 12.82 23.13 3.61
N LEU A 170 13.05 21.83 3.36
CA LEU A 170 13.57 21.35 2.11
C LEU A 170 12.65 21.75 0.96
N LYS A 171 13.20 22.48 0.00
CA LYS A 171 12.46 22.93 -1.18
C LYS A 171 12.52 21.90 -2.30
N VAL A 172 11.34 21.56 -2.79
CA VAL A 172 11.11 20.68 -3.93
C VAL A 172 10.25 21.46 -4.94
N ASN A 173 10.78 21.74 -6.14
CA ASN A 173 10.11 22.57 -7.14
C ASN A 173 9.57 23.89 -6.55
N SER A 174 10.42 24.67 -5.91
CA SER A 174 10.13 25.98 -5.29
C SER A 174 9.29 25.99 -4.00
N LYS A 175 8.55 24.92 -3.68
CA LYS A 175 7.76 24.80 -2.43
C LYS A 175 8.52 23.97 -1.39
N SER A 176 8.45 24.37 -0.14
CA SER A 176 8.94 23.56 0.99
C SER A 176 8.09 22.31 1.18
N LEU A 177 8.62 21.27 1.82
CA LEU A 177 7.83 20.09 2.17
C LEU A 177 6.68 20.42 3.12
N ALA A 178 6.81 21.46 3.95
CA ALA A 178 5.69 21.95 4.76
C ALA A 178 4.56 22.56 3.91
N GLU A 179 4.88 23.34 2.89
CA GLU A 179 3.87 23.89 1.96
C GLU A 179 3.21 22.75 1.14
N ARG A 180 3.97 21.74 0.77
CA ARG A 180 3.42 20.56 0.10
C ARG A 180 2.52 19.72 1.03
N ALA A 181 2.86 19.65 2.32
CA ALA A 181 2.00 19.01 3.32
C ALA A 181 0.67 19.75 3.50
N ALA A 182 0.71 21.09 3.48
CA ALA A 182 -0.53 21.90 3.53
C ALA A 182 -1.40 21.65 2.28
N LEU A 183 -0.82 21.53 1.08
CA LEU A 183 -1.55 21.16 -0.14
C LEU A 183 -2.14 19.75 -0.08
N ALA A 184 -1.40 18.77 0.45
CA ALA A 184 -1.92 17.41 0.66
C ALA A 184 -3.08 17.40 1.68
N THR A 185 -2.97 18.20 2.74
CA THR A 185 -4.05 18.38 3.72
C THR A 185 -5.28 19.04 3.08
N GLN A 186 -5.08 20.02 2.22
CA GLN A 186 -6.18 20.65 1.46
C GLN A 186 -6.89 19.63 0.56
N TRP A 187 -6.14 18.75 -0.11
CA TRP A 187 -6.71 17.66 -0.89
C TRP A 187 -7.55 16.72 -0.03
N ILE A 188 -7.07 16.35 1.17
CA ILE A 188 -7.84 15.50 2.11
C ILE A 188 -9.17 16.18 2.45
N VAL A 189 -9.15 17.46 2.86
CA VAL A 189 -10.35 18.21 3.24
C VAL A 189 -11.34 18.24 2.07
N TYR A 190 -10.88 18.51 0.87
CA TYR A 190 -11.70 18.49 -0.34
C TYR A 190 -12.31 17.11 -0.61
N ARG A 191 -11.54 16.04 -0.47
CA ARG A 191 -12.00 14.66 -0.74
C ARG A 191 -12.96 14.12 0.33
N LEU A 192 -13.11 14.81 1.46
CA LEU A 192 -14.09 14.49 2.50
C LEU A 192 -15.47 15.12 2.23
N GLU A 193 -15.60 15.99 1.24
CA GLU A 193 -16.88 16.55 0.79
C GLU A 193 -17.72 15.49 0.04
N THR A 194 -17.97 14.36 0.68
CA THR A 194 -18.75 13.23 0.18
C THR A 194 -19.95 12.97 1.09
N PRO A 195 -21.00 12.30 0.62
CA PRO A 195 -22.13 11.94 1.48
C PRO A 195 -21.75 11.06 2.66
N SER A 196 -20.77 10.16 2.52
CA SER A 196 -20.24 9.37 3.64
C SER A 196 -19.39 10.21 4.59
N GLY A 197 -18.84 11.33 4.10
CA GLY A 197 -17.81 12.11 4.77
C GLY A 197 -16.51 11.34 5.01
N LEU A 198 -16.28 10.30 4.24
CA LEU A 198 -15.04 9.55 4.13
C LEU A 198 -14.42 9.75 2.74
N ILE A 199 -13.14 9.46 2.57
CA ILE A 199 -12.55 9.49 1.22
C ILE A 199 -13.08 8.29 0.44
N GLU A 200 -13.85 8.60 -0.60
CA GLU A 200 -14.38 7.61 -1.53
C GLU A 200 -13.44 7.43 -2.72
N SER A 201 -13.15 6.18 -3.07
CA SER A 201 -12.46 5.83 -4.30
C SER A 201 -13.46 5.99 -5.46
N ALA A 202 -13.27 7.04 -6.26
CA ALA A 202 -14.06 7.30 -7.43
C ALA A 202 -13.16 7.80 -8.56
N ARG A 203 -13.08 7.01 -9.65
CA ARG A 203 -12.24 7.36 -10.79
C ARG A 203 -12.89 8.46 -11.65
N SER A 204 -12.10 9.42 -12.09
CA SER A 204 -12.52 10.43 -13.08
C SER A 204 -12.27 9.97 -14.51
N ASN A 205 -11.28 9.07 -14.72
CA ASN A 205 -11.04 8.41 -16.00
C ASN A 205 -11.84 7.09 -16.05
N PRO A 206 -12.78 6.90 -16.99
CA PRO A 206 -13.51 5.64 -17.13
C PRO A 206 -12.62 4.40 -17.31
N ALA A 207 -11.44 4.57 -17.91
CA ALA A 207 -10.42 3.52 -18.08
C ALA A 207 -9.38 3.50 -16.94
N GLY A 208 -9.55 4.34 -15.90
CA GLY A 208 -8.70 4.38 -14.73
C GLY A 208 -8.92 3.18 -13.79
N ILE A 209 -8.04 3.01 -12.81
CA ILE A 209 -8.17 1.98 -11.78
C ILE A 209 -9.53 2.13 -11.07
N LYS A 210 -10.30 1.04 -11.03
CA LYS A 210 -11.63 1.02 -10.42
C LYS A 210 -11.56 1.27 -8.92
N ASN A 211 -10.74 0.50 -8.24
CA ASN A 211 -10.56 0.57 -6.80
C ASN A 211 -9.21 1.26 -6.51
N GLN A 212 -9.24 2.56 -6.24
CA GLN A 212 -8.03 3.38 -6.06
C GLN A 212 -7.41 3.24 -4.65
N VAL A 213 -7.30 2.00 -4.19
CA VAL A 213 -6.78 1.56 -2.88
C VAL A 213 -5.89 0.34 -3.09
N TRP A 214 -5.27 -0.21 -2.03
CA TRP A 214 -4.28 -1.27 -2.20
C TRP A 214 -4.84 -2.55 -2.84
N LYS A 215 -6.11 -2.91 -2.58
CA LYS A 215 -6.79 -4.00 -3.29
C LYS A 215 -7.44 -3.46 -4.57
N ASP A 216 -6.64 -3.15 -5.55
CA ASP A 216 -7.04 -2.40 -6.74
C ASP A 216 -7.69 -3.25 -7.85
N SER A 217 -7.67 -4.59 -7.76
CA SER A 217 -8.38 -5.42 -8.74
C SER A 217 -9.90 -5.19 -8.71
N GLY A 218 -10.53 -5.31 -9.88
CA GLY A 218 -11.93 -4.96 -10.08
C GLY A 218 -12.94 -5.78 -9.27
N ASP A 219 -12.54 -6.97 -8.82
CA ASP A 219 -13.32 -7.93 -8.03
C ASP A 219 -12.94 -7.98 -6.54
N SER A 220 -12.09 -7.08 -6.06
CA SER A 220 -11.51 -7.15 -4.72
C SER A 220 -12.45 -6.73 -3.60
N TYR A 221 -13.47 -5.93 -3.89
CA TYR A 221 -14.47 -5.46 -2.92
C TYR A 221 -15.83 -6.06 -3.21
N MET A 222 -16.38 -6.78 -2.25
CA MET A 222 -17.61 -7.55 -2.43
C MET A 222 -18.39 -7.74 -1.14
N HIS A 223 -19.67 -8.03 -1.28
CA HIS A 223 -20.54 -8.46 -0.20
C HIS A 223 -20.32 -9.94 0.13
N SER A 224 -20.73 -10.36 1.32
CA SER A 224 -20.59 -11.74 1.81
C SER A 224 -21.30 -12.80 0.93
N ASP A 225 -22.25 -12.39 0.10
CA ASP A 225 -22.92 -13.23 -0.91
C ASP A 225 -22.14 -13.39 -2.22
N GLY A 226 -20.97 -12.72 -2.36
CA GLY A 226 -20.13 -12.75 -3.55
C GLY A 226 -20.46 -11.66 -4.59
N ARG A 227 -21.45 -10.82 -4.37
CA ARG A 227 -21.77 -9.69 -5.23
C ARG A 227 -20.67 -8.63 -5.12
N VAL A 228 -20.04 -8.32 -6.24
CA VAL A 228 -18.96 -7.32 -6.33
C VAL A 228 -19.54 -5.93 -6.15
N ALA A 229 -18.83 -5.07 -5.42
CA ALA A 229 -19.19 -3.67 -5.24
C ALA A 229 -19.38 -2.94 -6.57
N GLY A 230 -20.33 -2.02 -6.59
CA GLY A 230 -20.64 -1.19 -7.75
C GLY A 230 -19.46 -0.30 -8.19
N ILE A 231 -19.63 0.37 -9.32
CA ILE A 231 -18.64 1.35 -9.79
C ILE A 231 -19.01 2.70 -9.17
N GLY A 232 -18.04 3.36 -8.52
CA GLY A 232 -18.11 4.79 -8.38
C GLY A 232 -18.12 5.40 -6.99
N SER A 233 -18.31 4.66 -5.90
CA SER A 233 -18.19 5.27 -4.58
C SER A 233 -17.97 4.24 -3.48
N LEU A 234 -16.71 3.91 -3.29
CA LEU A 234 -16.27 2.95 -2.30
C LEU A 234 -15.36 3.65 -1.29
N ALA A 235 -15.72 3.64 -0.01
CA ALA A 235 -14.82 4.03 1.07
C ALA A 235 -14.28 2.77 1.75
N SER A 236 -13.01 2.48 1.58
CA SER A 236 -12.37 1.31 2.16
C SER A 236 -11.99 1.53 3.62
N ILE A 237 -12.02 0.48 4.41
CA ILE A 237 -11.78 0.59 5.85
C ILE A 237 -10.32 0.93 6.17
N GLU A 238 -9.38 0.38 5.45
CA GLU A 238 -7.95 0.69 5.64
C GLU A 238 -7.65 2.17 5.40
N THR A 239 -8.30 2.77 4.40
CA THR A 239 -8.16 4.21 4.12
C THR A 239 -8.65 5.05 5.30
N CYS A 240 -9.65 4.60 6.06
CA CYS A 240 -10.10 5.34 7.25
C CYS A 240 -9.03 5.41 8.34
N GLY A 241 -8.30 4.32 8.59
CA GLY A 241 -7.17 4.32 9.53
C GLY A 241 -6.02 5.20 9.04
N GLU A 242 -5.67 5.09 7.77
CA GLU A 242 -4.63 5.91 7.13
C GLU A 242 -4.98 7.40 7.15
N LEU A 243 -6.26 7.75 6.92
CA LEU A 243 -6.78 9.10 6.96
C LEU A 243 -6.69 9.69 8.38
N PHE A 244 -7.11 8.94 9.40
CA PHE A 244 -6.97 9.35 10.78
C PHE A 244 -5.52 9.71 11.11
N ASP A 245 -4.59 8.82 10.78
CA ASP A 245 -3.16 9.05 11.02
C ASP A 245 -2.62 10.22 10.20
N ALA A 246 -3.07 10.41 8.96
CA ALA A 246 -2.64 11.53 8.10
C ALA A 246 -3.10 12.88 8.67
N LEU A 247 -4.30 12.98 9.25
CA LEU A 247 -4.78 14.18 9.94
C LEU A 247 -3.93 14.48 11.19
N LYS A 248 -3.61 13.45 11.99
CA LYS A 248 -2.70 13.62 13.15
C LYS A 248 -1.27 14.01 12.69
N ALA A 249 -0.81 13.49 11.55
CA ALA A 249 0.46 13.87 10.94
C ALA A 249 0.45 15.35 10.48
N ALA A 250 -0.64 15.81 9.85
CA ALA A 250 -0.81 17.19 9.44
C ALA A 250 -0.76 18.15 10.66
N ILE A 251 -1.42 17.82 11.76
CA ILE A 251 -1.39 18.58 13.03
C ILE A 251 0.06 18.72 13.53
N ARG A 252 0.82 17.61 13.53
CA ARG A 252 2.22 17.62 13.94
C ARG A 252 3.06 18.54 13.06
N ILE A 253 2.95 18.41 11.74
CA ILE A 253 3.71 19.22 10.78
C ILE A 253 3.34 20.70 10.95
N GLN A 254 2.05 21.00 11.06
CA GLN A 254 1.55 22.35 11.30
C GLN A 254 2.10 22.96 12.60
N SER A 255 2.20 22.18 13.68
CA SER A 255 2.77 22.66 14.95
C SER A 255 4.25 23.05 14.80
N LEU A 256 5.00 22.43 13.89
CA LEU A 256 6.39 22.74 13.58
C LEU A 256 6.54 23.89 12.58
N ARG A 257 5.54 24.14 11.73
CA ARG A 257 5.54 25.19 10.68
C ARG A 257 4.19 25.92 10.62
N PRO A 258 3.81 26.65 11.70
CA PRO A 258 2.49 27.28 11.80
C PRO A 258 2.31 28.48 10.86
N TYR A 259 3.38 29.00 10.29
CA TYR A 259 3.37 30.13 9.35
C TYR A 259 3.02 29.74 7.90
N VAL A 260 2.94 28.45 7.59
CA VAL A 260 2.44 27.96 6.31
C VAL A 260 0.93 28.12 6.24
N ASP A 261 0.40 28.36 5.05
CA ASP A 261 -1.05 28.51 4.82
C ASP A 261 -1.74 27.14 4.84
N TRP A 262 -2.27 26.77 6.01
CA TRP A 262 -2.99 25.51 6.25
C TRP A 262 -4.48 25.66 5.99
N PRO A 263 -5.17 24.64 5.43
CA PRO A 263 -6.60 24.71 5.14
C PRO A 263 -7.49 24.76 6.40
N MET A 264 -6.99 24.26 7.53
CA MET A 264 -7.68 24.18 8.82
C MET A 264 -6.69 24.36 9.97
N GLY A 265 -7.17 24.84 11.12
CA GLY A 265 -6.38 24.87 12.35
C GLY A 265 -6.18 23.49 12.97
N PRO A 266 -5.18 23.33 13.90
CA PRO A 266 -4.88 22.02 14.50
C PRO A 266 -6.10 21.41 15.22
N GLN A 267 -6.90 22.22 15.91
CA GLN A 267 -8.09 21.74 16.61
C GLN A 267 -9.19 21.28 15.65
N GLU A 268 -9.35 21.94 14.51
CA GLU A 268 -10.33 21.56 13.49
C GLU A 268 -9.93 20.23 12.83
N LEU A 269 -8.62 20.04 12.55
CA LEU A 269 -8.09 18.78 12.04
C LEU A 269 -8.24 17.64 13.06
N ASP A 270 -8.07 17.94 14.35
CA ASP A 270 -8.27 16.97 15.42
C ASP A 270 -9.74 16.54 15.52
N ASN A 271 -10.65 17.50 15.53
CA ASN A 271 -12.10 17.22 15.50
C ASN A 271 -12.50 16.42 14.26
N LEU A 272 -11.88 16.70 13.12
CA LEU A 272 -12.12 15.98 11.90
C LEU A 272 -11.65 14.52 12.01
N ALA A 273 -10.48 14.28 12.62
CA ALA A 273 -9.99 12.91 12.86
C ALA A 273 -10.96 12.11 13.74
N GLU A 274 -11.47 12.73 14.83
CA GLU A 274 -12.48 12.08 15.68
C GLU A 274 -13.79 11.80 14.92
N THR A 275 -14.22 12.73 14.07
CA THR A 275 -15.39 12.54 13.20
C THR A 275 -15.18 11.34 12.23
N ILE A 276 -13.98 11.16 11.71
CA ILE A 276 -13.66 10.00 10.85
C ILE A 276 -13.80 8.70 11.65
N ARG A 277 -13.30 8.64 12.88
CA ARG A 277 -13.48 7.47 13.77
C ARG A 277 -14.94 7.15 14.01
N GLU A 278 -15.74 8.15 14.35
CA GLU A 278 -17.18 7.97 14.59
C GLU A 278 -17.91 7.48 13.33
N ARG A 279 -17.59 8.04 12.16
CA ARG A 279 -18.18 7.61 10.88
C ARG A 279 -17.78 6.19 10.52
N LEU A 280 -16.51 5.83 10.70
CA LEU A 280 -16.03 4.47 10.52
C LEU A 280 -16.86 3.47 11.34
N ILE A 281 -17.03 3.76 12.64
CA ILE A 281 -17.79 2.89 13.54
C ILE A 281 -19.25 2.82 13.09
N ASN A 282 -19.88 3.96 12.81
CA ASN A 282 -21.30 4.00 12.45
C ASN A 282 -21.62 3.33 11.11
N LEU A 283 -20.69 3.37 10.13
CA LEU A 283 -20.92 2.87 8.79
C LEU A 283 -20.43 1.44 8.57
N MET A 284 -19.40 1.00 9.33
CA MET A 284 -18.71 -0.24 9.03
C MET A 284 -18.64 -1.24 10.17
N TRP A 285 -19.06 -0.88 11.40
CA TRP A 285 -19.08 -1.83 12.51
C TRP A 285 -20.27 -2.79 12.41
N LEU A 286 -20.00 -4.08 12.36
CA LEU A 286 -21.01 -5.15 12.20
C LEU A 286 -21.40 -5.84 13.52
N GLY A 287 -20.89 -5.34 14.66
CA GLY A 287 -21.16 -5.89 16.01
C GLY A 287 -20.05 -6.80 16.54
N ASP A 288 -19.40 -7.56 15.68
CA ASP A 288 -18.32 -8.50 16.02
C ASP A 288 -17.01 -8.27 15.20
N ARG A 289 -17.10 -7.55 14.12
CA ARG A 289 -16.00 -7.21 13.20
C ARG A 289 -16.34 -5.97 12.40
N PHE A 290 -15.40 -5.49 11.60
CA PHE A 290 -15.66 -4.43 10.65
C PHE A 290 -15.89 -4.99 9.23
N ALA A 291 -16.76 -4.31 8.49
CA ALA A 291 -16.90 -4.47 7.05
C ALA A 291 -15.59 -4.10 6.33
N MET A 292 -15.34 -4.65 5.17
CA MET A 292 -14.13 -4.31 4.39
C MET A 292 -14.17 -2.91 3.77
N ALA A 293 -15.37 -2.39 3.55
CA ALA A 293 -15.63 -1.07 2.98
C ALA A 293 -17.10 -0.71 3.17
N THR A 294 -17.48 0.51 2.76
CA THR A 294 -18.87 0.85 2.46
C THR A 294 -18.98 1.31 1.01
N GLU A 295 -20.07 0.95 0.34
CA GLU A 295 -20.41 1.48 -0.98
C GLU A 295 -21.66 2.36 -0.89
N ARG A 296 -21.80 3.29 -1.83
CA ARG A 296 -23.01 4.11 -1.99
C ARG A 296 -23.75 3.68 -3.25
N ASP A 297 -25.00 3.29 -3.10
CA ASP A 297 -25.84 2.91 -4.21
C ASP A 297 -26.34 4.13 -5.03
N ALA A 298 -27.08 3.86 -6.10
CA ALA A 298 -27.62 4.92 -6.97
C ALA A 298 -28.62 5.85 -6.26
N THR A 299 -29.18 5.45 -5.10
CA THR A 299 -30.09 6.28 -4.28
C THR A 299 -29.34 7.16 -3.27
N GLY A 300 -28.02 6.95 -3.13
CA GLY A 300 -27.17 7.64 -2.15
C GLY A 300 -27.08 6.90 -0.81
N THR A 301 -27.69 5.73 -0.67
CA THR A 301 -27.66 4.94 0.56
C THR A 301 -26.31 4.27 0.74
N GLN A 302 -25.70 4.44 1.92
CA GLN A 302 -24.46 3.76 2.28
C GLN A 302 -24.75 2.34 2.77
N THR A 303 -24.07 1.34 2.19
CA THR A 303 -24.20 -0.07 2.54
C THR A 303 -22.84 -0.66 2.86
N PRO A 304 -22.62 -1.31 4.03
CA PRO A 304 -21.37 -1.97 4.34
C PRO A 304 -21.17 -3.20 3.45
N LEU A 305 -19.92 -3.38 3.00
CA LEU A 305 -19.47 -4.62 2.35
C LEU A 305 -19.03 -5.60 3.44
N ASP A 306 -19.94 -6.47 3.82
CA ASP A 306 -19.89 -7.30 5.03
C ASP A 306 -18.99 -8.55 4.93
N SER A 307 -18.24 -8.69 3.85
CA SER A 307 -17.25 -9.76 3.69
C SER A 307 -16.20 -9.72 4.79
N GLN A 308 -15.88 -10.89 5.34
CA GLN A 308 -14.75 -11.05 6.25
C GLN A 308 -13.44 -11.06 5.44
N ALA A 309 -12.62 -10.01 5.61
CA ALA A 309 -11.42 -9.77 4.82
C ALA A 309 -10.29 -9.20 5.68
N SER A 310 -9.06 -9.21 5.15
CA SER A 310 -7.88 -8.68 5.84
C SER A 310 -7.91 -7.18 6.08
N ASN A 311 -8.67 -6.41 5.29
CA ASN A 311 -8.68 -4.95 5.27
C ASN A 311 -8.74 -4.31 6.66
N GLN A 312 -9.60 -4.85 7.56
CA GLN A 312 -9.75 -4.32 8.93
C GLN A 312 -8.47 -4.41 9.77
N ALA A 313 -7.52 -5.29 9.41
CA ALA A 313 -6.24 -5.44 10.11
C ALA A 313 -5.42 -4.14 10.12
N ARG A 314 -5.56 -3.30 9.09
CA ARG A 314 -4.86 -2.03 8.96
C ARG A 314 -5.24 -1.03 10.05
N LEU A 315 -6.44 -1.14 10.62
CA LEU A 315 -6.86 -0.31 11.74
C LEU A 315 -6.06 -0.54 13.02
N LEU A 316 -5.52 -1.76 13.21
CA LEU A 316 -4.65 -2.05 14.37
C LEU A 316 -3.28 -1.39 14.27
N ASP A 317 -2.80 -1.13 13.05
CA ASP A 317 -1.53 -0.42 12.82
C ASP A 317 -1.67 1.10 12.90
N SER A 318 -2.90 1.60 12.80
CA SER A 318 -3.28 3.00 12.95
C SER A 318 -3.48 3.39 14.42
N ALA A 319 -3.34 4.69 14.72
CA ALA A 319 -3.69 5.25 16.01
C ALA A 319 -5.22 5.39 16.25
N ILE A 320 -6.05 5.05 15.28
CA ILE A 320 -7.50 5.25 15.33
C ILE A 320 -8.17 4.56 16.51
N PHE A 321 -7.63 3.44 16.98
CA PHE A 321 -8.11 2.69 18.14
C PHE A 321 -7.09 2.62 19.29
N ASP A 322 -6.17 3.58 19.37
CA ASP A 322 -5.31 3.75 20.55
C ASP A 322 -6.13 4.20 21.75
N GLY A 323 -5.90 3.61 22.90
CA GLY A 323 -6.57 3.94 24.15
C GLY A 323 -7.51 2.83 24.65
N PRO A 324 -7.69 2.75 25.97
CA PRO A 324 -8.47 1.68 26.60
C PRO A 324 -9.96 1.73 26.23
N GLU A 325 -10.49 2.89 25.89
CA GLU A 325 -11.88 3.09 25.46
C GLU A 325 -12.21 2.40 24.14
N TRP A 326 -11.18 2.13 23.30
CA TRP A 326 -11.31 1.48 22.00
C TRP A 326 -10.99 -0.02 22.01
N ASN A 327 -10.65 -0.58 23.19
CA ASN A 327 -10.25 -1.99 23.31
C ASN A 327 -11.28 -2.99 22.79
N THR A 328 -12.56 -2.64 22.78
CA THR A 328 -13.61 -3.50 22.21
C THR A 328 -13.38 -3.71 20.72
N TYR A 329 -13.06 -2.67 19.98
CA TYR A 329 -12.84 -2.72 18.53
C TYR A 329 -11.51 -3.38 18.19
N SER A 330 -10.41 -2.99 18.85
CA SER A 330 -9.10 -3.60 18.60
C SER A 330 -9.09 -5.11 18.91
N ARG A 331 -9.78 -5.53 19.97
CA ARG A 331 -9.95 -6.95 20.30
C ARG A 331 -10.78 -7.69 19.25
N ALA A 332 -11.91 -7.14 18.82
CA ALA A 332 -12.75 -7.74 17.79
C ALA A 332 -11.99 -7.92 16.47
N ILE A 333 -11.23 -6.91 16.04
CA ILE A 333 -10.36 -7.01 14.86
C ILE A 333 -9.33 -8.12 15.06
N ALA A 334 -8.63 -8.14 16.22
CA ALA A 334 -7.63 -9.15 16.52
C ALA A 334 -8.20 -10.58 16.50
N GLU A 335 -9.41 -10.78 17.01
CA GLU A 335 -10.12 -12.08 16.93
C GLU A 335 -10.45 -12.43 15.47
N ALA A 336 -11.06 -11.50 14.73
CA ALA A 336 -11.50 -11.72 13.36
C ALA A 336 -10.35 -12.08 12.41
N ILE A 337 -9.20 -11.37 12.50
CA ILE A 337 -8.06 -11.60 11.58
C ILE A 337 -7.21 -12.82 11.96
N THR A 338 -7.31 -13.32 13.19
CA THR A 338 -6.61 -14.53 13.64
C THR A 338 -7.51 -15.75 13.71
N ASP A 339 -8.78 -15.61 13.29
CA ASP A 339 -9.67 -16.76 13.06
C ASP A 339 -9.13 -17.62 11.90
N THR A 340 -9.37 -18.91 11.95
CA THR A 340 -8.89 -19.90 10.96
C THR A 340 -9.40 -19.64 9.54
N GLN A 341 -10.45 -18.86 9.38
CA GLN A 341 -10.95 -18.46 8.07
C GLN A 341 -10.04 -17.42 7.39
N LEU A 342 -9.38 -16.55 8.16
CA LEU A 342 -8.44 -15.55 7.65
C LEU A 342 -6.98 -15.94 7.92
N LEU A 343 -6.64 -16.47 9.09
CA LEU A 343 -5.26 -16.92 9.36
C LEU A 343 -5.02 -18.30 8.76
N GLY A 344 -4.13 -18.38 7.79
CA GLY A 344 -3.74 -19.60 7.11
C GLY A 344 -2.26 -19.92 7.26
N PRO A 345 -1.80 -21.02 6.64
CA PRO A 345 -0.40 -21.45 6.72
C PRO A 345 0.59 -20.47 6.05
N ALA A 346 0.11 -19.58 5.17
CA ALA A 346 0.93 -18.52 4.57
C ALA A 346 0.73 -17.14 5.23
N GLY A 347 0.04 -17.08 6.37
CA GLY A 347 -0.30 -15.83 7.05
C GLY A 347 -1.72 -15.38 6.79
N LEU A 348 -1.94 -14.06 6.71
CA LEU A 348 -3.26 -13.45 6.58
C LEU A 348 -3.80 -13.59 5.15
N ARG A 349 -4.96 -14.23 5.00
CA ARG A 349 -5.70 -14.29 3.73
C ARG A 349 -6.37 -12.95 3.44
N THR A 350 -6.36 -12.54 2.19
CA THR A 350 -7.05 -11.32 1.75
C THR A 350 -8.58 -11.42 1.88
N LEU A 351 -9.13 -12.63 1.80
CA LEU A 351 -10.57 -12.93 1.91
C LEU A 351 -10.77 -14.21 2.71
N SER A 352 -11.86 -14.27 3.49
CA SER A 352 -12.25 -15.43 4.28
C SER A 352 -12.42 -16.68 3.43
N ARG A 353 -11.90 -17.81 3.92
CA ARG A 353 -12.02 -19.13 3.28
C ARG A 353 -13.47 -19.58 3.05
N ASN A 354 -14.40 -19.09 3.86
CA ASN A 354 -15.82 -19.41 3.73
C ASN A 354 -16.56 -18.54 2.71
N HIS A 355 -15.89 -17.54 2.12
CA HIS A 355 -16.51 -16.66 1.15
C HIS A 355 -16.73 -17.39 -0.19
N PRO A 356 -17.90 -17.21 -0.88
CA PRO A 356 -18.18 -17.91 -2.14
C PRO A 356 -17.17 -17.62 -3.25
N SER A 357 -16.56 -16.43 -3.24
CA SER A 357 -15.51 -16.03 -4.22
C SER A 357 -14.10 -16.36 -3.76
N TYR A 358 -13.93 -17.09 -2.64
CA TYR A 358 -12.59 -17.40 -2.13
C TYR A 358 -11.80 -18.28 -3.10
N ARG A 359 -10.55 -17.87 -3.37
CA ARG A 359 -9.57 -18.62 -4.18
C ARG A 359 -8.20 -18.54 -3.51
N PRO A 360 -7.58 -19.65 -3.12
CA PRO A 360 -6.32 -19.65 -2.36
C PRO A 360 -5.17 -18.87 -3.02
N GLY A 361 -5.19 -18.75 -4.34
CA GLY A 361 -4.21 -18.03 -5.15
C GLY A 361 -4.77 -16.79 -5.84
N GLY A 362 -6.04 -16.45 -5.60
CA GLY A 362 -6.63 -15.24 -6.16
C GLY A 362 -6.01 -13.99 -5.56
N SER A 363 -5.58 -13.04 -6.40
CA SER A 363 -4.79 -11.87 -5.99
C SER A 363 -5.34 -11.20 -4.72
N HIS A 364 -6.57 -10.66 -4.75
CA HIS A 364 -7.22 -10.05 -3.58
C HIS A 364 -8.41 -10.87 -3.06
N THR A 365 -8.60 -12.07 -3.59
CA THR A 365 -9.76 -12.94 -3.29
C THR A 365 -9.38 -14.20 -2.50
N GLY A 366 -8.24 -14.20 -1.81
CA GLY A 366 -7.88 -15.31 -0.91
C GLY A 366 -6.39 -15.59 -0.75
N SER A 367 -5.50 -15.06 -1.59
CA SER A 367 -4.05 -15.16 -1.39
C SER A 367 -3.60 -14.49 -0.09
N ALA A 368 -2.36 -14.75 0.33
CA ALA A 368 -1.70 -14.05 1.42
C ALA A 368 -0.64 -13.10 0.85
N TRP A 369 -0.72 -11.83 1.24
CA TRP A 369 0.26 -10.80 0.87
C TRP A 369 1.18 -10.53 2.06
N PRO A 370 2.49 -10.76 1.93
CA PRO A 370 3.40 -10.64 3.07
C PRO A 370 3.37 -9.29 3.77
N PHE A 371 3.29 -8.18 3.02
CA PHE A 371 3.23 -6.85 3.60
C PHE A 371 1.95 -6.61 4.41
N ASP A 372 0.79 -7.09 3.93
CA ASP A 372 -0.50 -6.97 4.62
C ASP A 372 -0.48 -7.77 5.93
N GLY A 373 0.08 -8.99 5.88
CA GLY A 373 0.34 -9.80 7.07
C GLY A 373 1.26 -9.12 8.08
N MET A 374 2.30 -8.39 7.62
CA MET A 374 3.21 -7.67 8.53
C MET A 374 2.58 -6.44 9.14
N PHE A 375 1.76 -5.68 8.41
CA PHE A 375 0.95 -4.62 9.01
C PHE A 375 0.03 -5.16 10.09
N ALA A 376 -0.68 -6.26 9.81
CA ALA A 376 -1.54 -6.92 10.79
C ALA A 376 -0.74 -7.37 12.03
N GLY A 377 0.43 -7.99 11.83
CA GLY A 377 1.32 -8.44 12.90
C GLY A 377 1.85 -7.28 13.75
N ARG A 378 2.27 -6.18 13.12
CA ARG A 378 2.72 -4.96 13.80
C ARG A 378 1.59 -4.33 14.62
N GLY A 379 0.40 -4.25 14.04
CA GLY A 379 -0.80 -3.77 14.73
C GLY A 379 -1.20 -4.63 15.92
N LEU A 380 -1.15 -5.96 15.79
CA LEU A 380 -1.38 -6.87 16.91
C LEU A 380 -0.37 -6.65 18.05
N LEU A 381 0.91 -6.43 17.74
CA LEU A 381 1.94 -6.11 18.75
C LEU A 381 1.65 -4.77 19.42
N ARG A 382 1.24 -3.74 18.65
CA ARG A 382 0.88 -2.41 19.15
C ARG A 382 -0.21 -2.47 20.23
N HIS A 383 -1.21 -3.33 20.05
CA HIS A 383 -2.31 -3.51 20.98
C HIS A 383 -2.08 -4.64 22.02
N GLY A 384 -0.87 -5.17 22.12
CA GLY A 384 -0.49 -6.17 23.13
C GLY A 384 -0.97 -7.59 22.85
N PHE A 385 -1.48 -7.90 21.64
CA PHE A 385 -1.90 -9.24 21.25
C PHE A 385 -0.73 -10.12 20.78
N THR A 386 0.30 -10.24 21.62
CA THR A 386 1.59 -10.83 21.26
C THR A 386 1.49 -12.27 20.73
N GLN A 387 0.66 -13.13 21.34
CA GLN A 387 0.50 -14.52 20.86
C GLN A 387 -0.09 -14.58 19.45
N LYS A 388 -1.11 -13.74 19.19
CA LYS A 388 -1.74 -13.62 17.88
C LYS A 388 -0.76 -13.08 16.83
N ALA A 389 0.01 -12.07 17.19
CA ALA A 389 1.06 -11.51 16.35
C ALA A 389 2.12 -12.58 16.00
N ASN A 390 2.58 -13.35 16.99
CA ASN A 390 3.55 -14.43 16.76
C ASN A 390 3.05 -15.48 15.79
N ALA A 391 1.80 -15.90 15.93
CA ALA A 391 1.18 -16.87 15.03
C ALA A 391 1.12 -16.33 13.58
N LEU A 392 0.68 -15.09 13.41
CA LEU A 392 0.51 -14.49 12.08
C LEU A 392 1.85 -14.17 11.41
N ILE A 393 2.76 -13.49 12.11
CA ILE A 393 4.10 -13.15 11.59
C ILE A 393 4.88 -14.45 11.33
N GLY A 394 4.81 -15.41 12.26
CA GLY A 394 5.49 -16.70 12.11
C GLY A 394 5.03 -17.48 10.90
N ALA A 395 3.72 -17.53 10.62
CA ALA A 395 3.17 -18.16 9.42
C ALA A 395 3.64 -17.45 8.14
N THR A 396 3.61 -16.13 8.10
CA THR A 396 4.06 -15.35 6.94
C THR A 396 5.57 -15.54 6.67
N VAL A 397 6.40 -15.42 7.72
CA VAL A 397 7.85 -15.61 7.61
C VAL A 397 8.17 -17.05 7.20
N GLY A 398 7.54 -18.04 7.83
CA GLY A 398 7.75 -19.45 7.50
C GLY A 398 7.39 -19.79 6.05
N ALA A 399 6.34 -19.19 5.52
CA ALA A 399 5.95 -19.36 4.12
C ALA A 399 6.99 -18.73 3.16
N ILE A 400 7.45 -17.51 3.43
CA ILE A 400 8.51 -16.85 2.65
C ILE A 400 9.78 -17.71 2.64
N GLU A 401 10.22 -18.21 3.81
CA GLU A 401 11.39 -19.07 3.94
C GLU A 401 11.23 -20.42 3.22
N SER A 402 10.04 -21.01 3.30
CA SER A 402 9.71 -22.26 2.59
C SER A 402 9.75 -22.10 1.07
N ILE A 403 9.23 -20.99 0.56
CA ILE A 403 9.28 -20.62 -0.84
C ILE A 403 10.72 -20.32 -1.26
N GLY A 404 11.50 -19.69 -0.40
CA GLY A 404 12.89 -19.30 -0.62
C GLY A 404 13.05 -18.11 -1.56
N GLY A 405 12.14 -17.13 -1.50
CA GLY A 405 12.17 -15.89 -2.25
C GLY A 405 11.18 -14.88 -1.68
N PHE A 406 11.01 -13.74 -2.35
CA PHE A 406 10.21 -12.62 -1.87
C PHE A 406 9.01 -12.35 -2.79
N PRO A 407 8.05 -13.30 -2.87
CA PRO A 407 6.94 -13.16 -3.81
C PRO A 407 6.03 -11.99 -3.45
N GLU A 408 5.39 -11.42 -4.45
CA GLU A 408 4.36 -10.40 -4.30
C GLU A 408 3.23 -10.89 -3.40
N LEU A 409 2.73 -12.08 -3.70
CA LEU A 409 1.70 -12.79 -2.95
C LEU A 409 2.00 -14.29 -2.91
N MET A 410 1.37 -14.98 -1.97
CA MET A 410 1.52 -16.42 -1.75
C MET A 410 0.16 -17.09 -1.80
N ARG A 411 0.12 -18.33 -2.29
CA ARG A 411 -1.05 -19.18 -2.11
C ARG A 411 -1.31 -19.37 -0.61
N SER A 412 -2.53 -19.13 -0.17
CA SER A 412 -2.87 -19.08 1.25
C SER A 412 -3.15 -20.45 1.87
N ASP A 413 -3.41 -21.49 1.07
CA ASP A 413 -3.67 -22.85 1.52
C ASP A 413 -2.53 -23.79 1.09
N ALA A 414 -2.35 -24.87 1.87
CA ALA A 414 -1.40 -25.93 1.55
C ALA A 414 -1.82 -26.73 0.28
N PRO A 415 -0.88 -27.24 -0.48
CA PRO A 415 0.55 -27.12 -0.24
C PRO A 415 1.02 -25.71 -0.55
N LEU A 416 1.89 -25.16 0.28
CA LEU A 416 2.53 -23.85 0.07
C LEU A 416 3.51 -23.87 -1.13
N TYR A 417 3.35 -24.85 -2.00
CA TYR A 417 4.26 -25.08 -3.09
C TYR A 417 4.22 -23.96 -4.10
N GLY A 418 5.38 -23.56 -4.28
CA GLY A 418 5.87 -22.94 -5.52
C GLY A 418 5.08 -21.67 -5.80
N TRP A 419 5.80 -20.86 -5.93
CA TRP A 419 5.81 -19.89 -6.95
C TRP A 419 4.80 -20.28 -7.97
N VAL A 420 3.74 -19.48 -7.99
CA VAL A 420 3.06 -19.20 -9.20
C VAL A 420 2.98 -20.35 -10.14
N THR A 421 2.06 -21.17 -9.89
CA THR A 421 1.46 -21.86 -11.00
C THR A 421 0.48 -20.88 -11.66
N SER A 422 0.19 -21.07 -12.93
CA SER A 422 -0.88 -20.38 -13.64
C SER A 422 -2.23 -20.41 -12.90
N GLU A 423 -2.41 -21.26 -11.91
CA GLU A 423 -3.56 -21.36 -11.02
C GLU A 423 -3.74 -20.13 -10.11
N VAL A 424 -2.66 -19.44 -9.75
CA VAL A 424 -2.71 -18.24 -8.91
C VAL A 424 -3.34 -17.07 -9.65
N ILE A 425 -3.31 -17.11 -10.95
CA ILE A 425 -3.57 -15.98 -11.84
C ILE A 425 -4.76 -16.22 -12.74
N ASP A 426 -5.29 -17.44 -12.79
CA ASP A 426 -6.48 -17.72 -13.55
C ASP A 426 -7.70 -17.13 -12.80
N ILE A 427 -7.79 -15.82 -12.85
CA ILE A 427 -8.95 -15.06 -12.38
C ILE A 427 -9.98 -15.16 -13.51
N GLU A 428 -10.63 -16.32 -13.64
CA GLU A 428 -11.83 -16.40 -14.46
C GLU A 428 -12.82 -15.36 -13.97
N GLY A 429 -13.06 -14.36 -14.78
CA GLY A 429 -14.07 -13.35 -14.54
C GLY A 429 -13.66 -12.14 -13.70
N ALA A 430 -12.37 -11.93 -13.39
CA ALA A 430 -11.92 -10.62 -12.97
C ALA A 430 -12.02 -9.66 -14.16
N ALA A 431 -12.83 -8.63 -14.02
CA ALA A 431 -12.61 -7.45 -14.83
C ALA A 431 -11.17 -7.00 -14.56
N ASP A 432 -10.36 -6.85 -15.62
CA ASP A 432 -9.10 -6.16 -15.49
C ASP A 432 -9.38 -4.85 -14.74
N GLY A 433 -8.45 -4.37 -13.93
CA GLY A 433 -8.62 -3.12 -13.17
C GLY A 433 -8.92 -1.92 -14.07
N PHE A 434 -8.95 -2.10 -15.37
CA PHE A 434 -9.16 -1.13 -16.44
C PHE A 434 -10.59 -1.07 -16.97
N GLY A 435 -11.49 -1.94 -16.50
CA GLY A 435 -12.93 -1.85 -16.86
C GLY A 435 -13.30 -2.36 -18.24
N ASN A 436 -12.37 -2.92 -18.98
CA ASN A 436 -12.63 -3.60 -20.26
C ASN A 436 -12.80 -5.08 -19.96
N GLY A 437 -14.01 -5.61 -20.15
CA GLY A 437 -14.36 -6.97 -19.79
C GLY A 437 -13.31 -8.00 -20.24
N PHE A 438 -12.94 -8.87 -19.32
CA PHE A 438 -12.36 -10.19 -19.51
C PHE A 438 -11.21 -10.34 -20.52
N ASN A 439 -10.11 -9.63 -20.31
CA ASN A 439 -8.84 -10.12 -20.83
C ASN A 439 -8.15 -10.92 -19.72
N ARG A 440 -7.92 -12.20 -19.95
CA ARG A 440 -7.08 -13.07 -19.13
C ARG A 440 -5.65 -12.54 -19.16
N ILE A 441 -5.35 -11.60 -18.28
CA ILE A 441 -3.96 -11.22 -18.03
C ILE A 441 -3.46 -12.22 -16.99
N CYS A 442 -2.91 -13.34 -17.48
CA CYS A 442 -2.09 -14.22 -16.65
C CYS A 442 -0.80 -13.48 -16.31
N GLN A 443 -0.85 -12.63 -15.29
CA GLN A 443 0.33 -11.97 -14.78
C GLN A 443 0.82 -12.73 -13.56
N PRO A 444 2.00 -13.39 -13.64
CA PRO A 444 2.58 -14.05 -12.48
C PRO A 444 2.92 -13.02 -11.41
N PRO A 445 2.71 -13.32 -10.11
CA PRO A 445 3.17 -12.47 -9.04
C PRO A 445 4.67 -12.22 -9.18
N GLN A 446 5.08 -11.02 -8.85
CA GLN A 446 6.49 -10.65 -8.89
C GLN A 446 7.29 -11.50 -7.91
N MET A 447 8.49 -11.92 -8.32
CA MET A 447 9.30 -12.89 -7.59
C MET A 447 10.20 -12.24 -6.52
N ILE A 448 10.55 -10.97 -6.71
CA ILE A 448 11.27 -10.15 -5.76
C ILE A 448 10.51 -8.84 -5.65
N GLN A 449 9.48 -8.88 -4.82
CA GLN A 449 8.62 -7.73 -4.58
C GLN A 449 9.16 -6.91 -3.42
N GLY A 450 9.26 -5.59 -3.64
CA GLY A 450 9.89 -4.66 -2.70
C GLY A 450 9.26 -4.67 -1.32
N TRP A 451 7.94 -4.59 -1.23
CA TRP A 451 7.25 -4.62 0.07
C TRP A 451 7.37 -5.97 0.79
N THR A 452 7.52 -7.10 0.06
CA THR A 452 7.78 -8.39 0.70
C THR A 452 9.20 -8.46 1.27
N VAL A 453 10.20 -7.99 0.51
CA VAL A 453 11.59 -7.85 1.01
C VAL A 453 11.61 -6.98 2.25
N ALA A 454 10.95 -5.83 2.21
CA ALA A 454 10.91 -4.88 3.32
C ALA A 454 10.18 -5.43 4.55
N ALA A 455 9.02 -6.03 4.37
CA ALA A 455 8.24 -6.65 5.43
C ALA A 455 8.98 -7.81 6.10
N TYR A 456 9.64 -8.67 5.31
CA TYR A 456 10.46 -9.76 5.83
C TYR A 456 11.70 -9.24 6.57
N ALA A 457 12.35 -8.19 6.05
CA ALA A 457 13.48 -7.54 6.72
C ALA A 457 13.05 -6.98 8.09
N TRP A 458 11.92 -6.28 8.14
CA TRP A 458 11.34 -5.78 9.38
C TRP A 458 11.09 -6.91 10.39
N ALA A 459 10.48 -8.02 9.94
CA ALA A 459 10.21 -9.15 10.81
C ALA A 459 11.50 -9.77 11.39
N LYS A 460 12.57 -9.85 10.60
CA LYS A 460 13.88 -10.33 11.07
C LYS A 460 14.50 -9.40 12.11
N ASP A 461 14.42 -8.09 11.92
CA ASP A 461 14.99 -7.10 12.84
C ASP A 461 14.23 -7.06 14.17
N HIS A 462 12.92 -7.28 14.12
CA HIS A 462 12.04 -7.26 15.28
C HIS A 462 11.75 -8.65 15.87
N ARG A 463 12.55 -9.66 15.51
CA ARG A 463 12.34 -11.05 15.94
C ARG A 463 12.19 -11.20 17.46
N GLN A 464 12.93 -10.43 18.25
CA GLN A 464 12.81 -10.45 19.70
C GLN A 464 11.48 -9.91 20.23
N SER A 465 10.76 -9.11 19.44
CA SER A 465 9.48 -8.53 19.81
C SER A 465 8.32 -9.51 19.61
N TRP A 466 8.44 -10.44 18.66
CA TRP A 466 7.38 -11.38 18.29
C TRP A 466 7.72 -12.87 18.53
N ASN A 467 8.98 -13.24 18.80
CA ASN A 467 9.41 -14.64 18.96
C ASN A 467 9.86 -14.95 20.39
N ARG A 468 9.29 -14.29 21.40
CA ARG A 468 9.67 -14.47 22.82
C ARG A 468 8.96 -15.59 23.56
N TRP A 469 8.28 -16.52 22.84
CA TRP A 469 7.51 -17.62 23.45
C TRP A 469 7.77 -18.95 22.76
#